data_3133b5592ec10dbacdd9d5783489f718
#
_entry.id   3133b5592ec10dbacdd9d5783489f718
#
_cell.length_a   1.000
_cell.length_b   1.000
_cell.length_c   1.000
_cell.angle_alpha   90.00
_cell.angle_beta   90.00
_cell.angle_gamma   90.00
#
_symmetry.space_group_name_H-M   'P 1'
#
loop_
_entity.id
_entity.type
_entity.pdbx_description
1 polymer ?
#
loop_
_entity_poly.entity_id
_entity_poly.type
_entity_poly.pdbx_seq_one_letter_code
_entity_poly.pdbx_strand_id
1 'polypeptide(L)'
;MNYLLDTTLLLDFANGRPGANELVDHLFGDAETLYTCDVVTCEALSGGDDFERRVIRGILDALEYVAIGPHGAQWAAAARRSGRSAPGARSLADALIAATAWSLDATLVTRNPRDFERQGIRVLRYA
;
A
#
# COMPACT_ATOMS: atom_id res chain seq x y z
N MET A 1 -9.94 -0.73 13.05
CA MET A 1 -9.59 -1.40 11.79
C MET A 1 -8.17 -1.03 11.39
N ASN A 2 -7.44 -1.97 10.83
CA ASN A 2 -6.04 -1.79 10.44
C ASN A 2 -5.93 -1.55 8.95
N TYR A 3 -5.06 -0.63 8.54
CA TYR A 3 -4.89 -0.28 7.13
C TYR A 3 -3.42 -0.33 6.72
N LEU A 4 -3.18 -0.84 5.52
CA LEU A 4 -1.90 -0.72 4.82
C LEU A 4 -2.07 0.34 3.73
N LEU A 5 -1.21 1.34 3.73
CA LEU A 5 -1.29 2.42 2.75
C LEU A 5 -0.50 2.04 1.51
N ASP A 6 -1.18 2.02 0.35
CA ASP A 6 -0.54 1.72 -0.92
C ASP A 6 0.35 2.89 -1.37
N THR A 7 1.30 2.59 -2.23
CA THR A 7 2.20 3.57 -2.84
C THR A 7 1.44 4.73 -3.49
N THR A 8 0.34 4.43 -4.19
CA THR A 8 -0.46 5.48 -4.85
C THR A 8 -0.97 6.54 -3.89
N LEU A 9 -1.40 6.14 -2.68
CA LEU A 9 -1.88 7.09 -1.68
C LEU A 9 -0.77 8.03 -1.20
N LEU A 10 0.42 7.49 -0.97
CA LEU A 10 1.56 8.30 -0.52
C LEU A 10 1.99 9.30 -1.60
N LEU A 11 2.03 8.87 -2.86
CA LEU A 11 2.37 9.74 -3.97
C LEU A 11 1.30 10.82 -4.17
N ASP A 12 0.03 10.46 -4.12
CA ASP A 12 -1.07 11.42 -4.27
C ASP A 12 -1.10 12.42 -3.12
N PHE A 13 -0.80 11.98 -1.91
CA PHE A 13 -0.69 12.86 -0.75
C PHE A 13 0.44 13.87 -0.95
N ALA A 14 1.61 13.42 -1.39
CA ALA A 14 2.76 14.29 -1.62
C ALA A 14 2.51 15.30 -2.74
N ASN A 15 1.67 14.92 -3.72
CA ASN A 15 1.31 15.79 -4.85
C ASN A 15 0.11 16.71 -4.53
N GLY A 16 -0.40 16.67 -3.31
CA GLY A 16 -1.50 17.55 -2.91
C GLY A 16 -2.85 17.20 -3.49
N ARG A 17 -3.08 15.94 -3.89
CA ARG A 17 -4.38 15.50 -4.40
C ARG A 17 -5.42 15.59 -3.27
N PRO A 18 -6.52 16.37 -3.45
CA PRO A 18 -7.44 16.64 -2.34
C PRO A 18 -8.05 15.40 -1.69
N GLY A 19 -8.47 14.42 -2.49
CA GLY A 19 -9.05 13.19 -1.95
C GLY A 19 -8.07 12.40 -1.10
N ALA A 20 -6.79 12.39 -1.48
CA ALA A 20 -5.75 11.71 -0.70
C ALA A 20 -5.48 12.42 0.62
N ASN A 21 -5.40 13.75 0.62
CA ASN A 21 -5.13 14.52 1.83
C ASN A 21 -6.25 14.35 2.86
N GLU A 22 -7.49 14.45 2.41
CA GLU A 22 -8.66 14.26 3.30
C GLU A 22 -8.69 12.85 3.89
N LEU A 23 -8.40 11.84 3.06
CA LEU A 23 -8.41 10.45 3.51
C LEU A 23 -7.30 10.18 4.53
N VAL A 24 -6.09 10.68 4.28
CA VAL A 24 -4.97 10.49 5.20
C VAL A 24 -5.31 11.10 6.56
N ASP A 25 -5.83 12.32 6.59
CA ASP A 25 -6.24 12.96 7.83
C ASP A 25 -7.29 12.13 8.58
N HIS A 26 -8.28 11.63 7.86
CA HIS A 26 -9.32 10.79 8.45
C HIS A 26 -8.76 9.49 9.03
N LEU A 27 -7.88 8.82 8.29
CA LEU A 27 -7.28 7.56 8.73
C LEU A 27 -6.42 7.74 9.97
N PHE A 28 -5.63 8.81 10.05
CA PHE A 28 -4.84 9.09 11.25
C PHE A 28 -5.71 9.39 12.47
N GLY A 29 -6.93 9.89 12.26
CA GLY A 29 -7.87 10.13 13.35
C GLY A 29 -8.59 8.88 13.86
N ASP A 30 -8.92 7.94 12.98
CA ASP A 30 -9.86 6.85 13.28
C ASP A 30 -9.27 5.45 13.24
N ALA A 31 -8.15 5.23 12.57
CA ALA A 31 -7.59 3.90 12.43
C ALA A 31 -6.94 3.42 13.72
N GLU A 32 -7.04 2.13 14.00
CA GLU A 32 -6.31 1.52 15.11
C GLU A 32 -4.82 1.47 14.79
N THR A 33 -4.45 1.02 13.59
CA THR A 33 -3.07 0.95 13.16
C THR A 33 -2.97 1.23 11.67
N LEU A 34 -2.01 2.05 11.31
CA LEU A 34 -1.64 2.33 9.92
C LEU A 34 -0.25 1.78 9.64
N TYR A 35 -0.14 1.00 8.58
CA TYR A 35 1.08 0.27 8.22
C TYR A 35 1.71 0.77 6.93
N THR A 36 3.02 0.62 6.86
CA THR A 36 3.79 0.61 5.61
C THR A 36 4.68 -0.63 5.58
N CYS A 37 5.26 -0.92 4.42
CA CYS A 37 6.16 -2.06 4.26
C CYS A 37 7.32 -1.73 3.33
N ASP A 38 8.25 -2.69 3.20
CA ASP A 38 9.47 -2.56 2.40
C ASP A 38 9.18 -2.10 0.97
N VAL A 39 8.22 -2.73 0.32
CA VAL A 39 7.93 -2.46 -1.10
C VAL A 39 7.32 -1.07 -1.27
N VAL A 40 6.35 -0.71 -0.43
CA VAL A 40 5.73 0.62 -0.48
C VAL A 40 6.77 1.71 -0.25
N THR A 41 7.61 1.54 0.76
CA THR A 41 8.68 2.49 1.07
C THR A 41 9.63 2.65 -0.12
N CYS A 42 10.05 1.53 -0.71
CA CYS A 42 10.94 1.55 -1.86
C CYS A 42 10.32 2.28 -3.06
N GLU A 43 9.08 1.91 -3.41
CA GLU A 43 8.40 2.53 -4.54
C GLU A 43 8.15 4.02 -4.33
N ALA A 44 7.67 4.38 -3.14
CA ALA A 44 7.29 5.77 -2.86
C ALA A 44 8.50 6.72 -2.85
N LEU A 45 9.68 6.22 -2.48
CA LEU A 45 10.90 7.02 -2.40
C LEU A 45 11.80 6.89 -3.63
N SER A 46 11.41 6.09 -4.63
CA SER A 46 12.24 5.84 -5.82
C SER A 46 12.23 7.00 -6.84
N GLY A 47 11.25 7.87 -6.77
CA GLY A 47 11.11 8.97 -7.73
C GLY A 47 10.80 10.28 -7.05
N GLY A 48 10.21 11.21 -7.82
CA GLY A 48 9.82 12.50 -7.31
C GLY A 48 10.99 13.46 -7.09
N ASP A 49 10.69 14.64 -6.58
CA ASP A 49 11.68 15.63 -6.21
C ASP A 49 12.00 15.57 -4.71
N ASP A 50 12.92 16.41 -4.27
CA ASP A 50 13.34 16.43 -2.86
C ASP A 50 12.20 16.81 -1.91
N PHE A 51 11.32 17.72 -2.33
CA PHE A 51 10.18 18.12 -1.52
C PHE A 51 9.19 16.97 -1.36
N GLU A 52 8.83 16.30 -2.45
CA GLU A 52 7.91 15.15 -2.42
C GLU A 52 8.46 14.03 -1.53
N ARG A 53 9.74 13.69 -1.68
CA ARG A 53 10.36 12.65 -0.85
C ARG A 53 10.40 13.03 0.63
N ARG A 54 10.57 14.31 0.93
CA ARG A 54 10.52 14.79 2.33
C ARG A 54 9.14 14.63 2.94
N VAL A 55 8.09 14.98 2.20
CA VAL A 55 6.71 14.78 2.63
C VAL A 55 6.42 13.30 2.86
N ILE A 56 6.83 12.45 1.90
CA ILE A 56 6.62 11.00 2.02
C ILE A 56 7.35 10.43 3.23
N ARG A 57 8.61 10.82 3.48
CA ARG A 57 9.33 10.37 4.67
C ARG A 57 8.62 10.78 5.95
N GLY A 58 8.06 11.96 5.99
CA GLY A 58 7.30 12.42 7.15
C GLY A 58 6.10 11.53 7.46
N ILE A 59 5.34 11.15 6.44
CA ILE A 59 4.19 10.26 6.65
C ILE A 59 4.66 8.83 6.98
N LEU A 60 5.69 8.32 6.30
CA LEU A 60 6.24 6.98 6.58
C LEU A 60 6.70 6.85 8.04
N ASP A 61 7.32 7.88 8.57
CA ASP A 61 7.81 7.88 9.97
C ASP A 61 6.66 7.77 10.98
N ALA A 62 5.45 8.14 10.59
CA ALA A 62 4.26 8.05 11.43
C ALA A 62 3.52 6.72 11.32
N LEU A 63 3.95 5.83 10.41
CA LEU A 63 3.33 4.53 10.19
C LEU A 63 4.11 3.42 10.90
N GLU A 64 3.41 2.32 11.21
CA GLU A 64 4.10 1.12 11.65
C GLU A 64 4.73 0.40 10.45
N TYR A 65 6.00 0.11 10.56
CA TYR A 65 6.76 -0.54 9.49
C TYR A 65 6.72 -2.05 9.64
N VAL A 66 6.41 -2.75 8.54
CA VAL A 66 6.39 -4.21 8.50
C VAL A 66 7.33 -4.71 7.41
N ALA A 67 8.25 -5.57 7.79
CA ALA A 67 9.10 -6.26 6.83
C ALA A 67 8.34 -7.47 6.26
N ILE A 68 8.47 -7.68 4.95
CA ILE A 68 7.84 -8.82 4.29
C ILE A 68 8.68 -10.05 4.57
N GLY A 69 8.11 -11.01 5.29
CA GLY A 69 8.82 -12.23 5.66
C GLY A 69 8.65 -13.37 4.66
N PRO A 70 9.20 -14.56 5.00
CA PRO A 70 9.15 -15.72 4.11
C PRO A 70 7.73 -16.16 3.73
N HIS A 71 6.80 -16.11 4.66
CA HIS A 71 5.41 -16.50 4.41
C HIS A 71 4.74 -15.55 3.42
N GLY A 72 4.95 -14.25 3.58
CA GLY A 72 4.41 -13.25 2.66
C GLY A 72 5.01 -13.40 1.26
N ALA A 73 6.31 -13.63 1.17
CA ALA A 73 6.97 -13.85 -0.11
C ALA A 73 6.43 -15.09 -0.83
N GLN A 74 6.19 -16.17 -0.11
CA GLN A 74 5.64 -17.41 -0.68
C GLN A 74 4.19 -17.23 -1.13
N TRP A 75 3.39 -16.51 -0.34
CA TRP A 75 2.02 -16.17 -0.72
C TRP A 75 2.01 -15.35 -2.02
N ALA A 76 2.90 -14.37 -2.12
CA ALA A 76 3.02 -13.52 -3.32
C ALA A 76 3.42 -14.36 -4.55
N ALA A 77 4.34 -15.30 -4.38
CA ALA A 77 4.75 -16.20 -5.45
C ALA A 77 3.57 -17.03 -5.95
N ALA A 78 2.77 -17.57 -5.05
CA ALA A 78 1.59 -18.34 -5.40
C ALA A 78 0.54 -17.49 -6.12
N ALA A 79 0.31 -16.27 -5.66
CA ALA A 79 -0.63 -15.34 -6.29
C ALA A 79 -0.21 -14.99 -7.72
N ARG A 80 1.08 -14.78 -7.95
CA ARG A 80 1.60 -14.51 -9.29
C ARG A 80 1.46 -15.71 -10.24
N ARG A 81 1.64 -16.92 -9.70
CA ARG A 81 1.50 -18.16 -10.51
C ARG A 81 0.06 -18.48 -10.89
N SER A 82 -0.88 -18.17 -10.01
CA SER A 82 -2.25 -18.67 -10.11
C SER A 82 -3.07 -18.05 -11.24
N GLY A 83 -2.61 -16.96 -11.84
CA GLY A 83 -3.38 -16.23 -12.85
C GLY A 83 -4.59 -15.49 -12.30
N ARG A 84 -4.77 -15.43 -10.98
CA ARG A 84 -5.85 -14.67 -10.36
C ARG A 84 -5.64 -13.15 -10.47
N SER A 85 -4.40 -12.75 -10.71
CA SER A 85 -4.07 -11.35 -10.87
C SER A 85 -4.34 -10.90 -12.30
N ALA A 86 -4.82 -9.67 -12.49
CA ALA A 86 -4.82 -9.01 -13.79
C ALA A 86 -3.37 -8.89 -14.31
N PRO A 87 -3.13 -8.75 -15.63
CA PRO A 87 -1.77 -8.64 -16.15
C PRO A 87 -0.90 -7.60 -15.45
N GLY A 88 -1.49 -6.46 -15.02
CA GLY A 88 -0.76 -5.43 -14.28
C GLY A 88 -0.45 -5.83 -12.83
N ALA A 89 -1.31 -6.65 -12.22
CA ALA A 89 -1.15 -7.09 -10.83
C ALA A 89 -0.21 -8.28 -10.70
N ARG A 90 0.34 -8.79 -11.80
CA ARG A 90 1.41 -9.78 -11.76
C ARG A 90 2.75 -9.15 -11.45
N SER A 91 2.81 -7.84 -11.28
CA SER A 91 4.05 -7.18 -10.87
C SER A 91 4.50 -7.73 -9.52
N LEU A 92 5.80 -7.80 -9.33
CA LEU A 92 6.38 -8.25 -8.08
C LEU A 92 5.92 -7.35 -6.93
N ALA A 93 5.92 -6.04 -7.14
CA ALA A 93 5.55 -5.06 -6.12
C ALA A 93 4.10 -5.27 -5.66
N ASP A 94 3.15 -5.35 -6.59
CA ASP A 94 1.74 -5.50 -6.24
C ASP A 94 1.48 -6.80 -5.49
N ALA A 95 2.11 -7.90 -5.91
CA ALA A 95 1.96 -9.18 -5.23
C ALA A 95 2.49 -9.14 -3.80
N LEU A 96 3.63 -8.47 -3.57
CA LEU A 96 4.21 -8.33 -2.23
C LEU A 96 3.40 -7.40 -1.33
N ILE A 97 2.84 -6.33 -1.89
CA ILE A 97 1.94 -5.44 -1.15
C ILE A 97 0.67 -6.21 -0.72
N ALA A 98 0.07 -6.96 -1.65
CA ALA A 98 -1.09 -7.78 -1.36
C ALA A 98 -0.78 -8.83 -0.27
N ALA A 99 0.37 -9.48 -0.35
CA ALA A 99 0.82 -10.45 0.66
C ALA A 99 0.95 -9.81 2.05
N THR A 100 1.43 -8.59 2.11
CA THR A 100 1.56 -7.86 3.36
C THR A 100 0.19 -7.57 3.98
N ALA A 101 -0.75 -7.06 3.18
CA ALA A 101 -2.12 -6.82 3.64
C ALA A 101 -2.77 -8.12 4.13
N TRP A 102 -2.58 -9.20 3.39
CA TRP A 102 -3.09 -10.51 3.79
C TRP A 102 -2.52 -10.98 5.12
N SER A 103 -1.21 -10.88 5.31
CA SER A 103 -0.55 -11.35 6.54
C SER A 103 -0.92 -10.53 7.77
N LEU A 104 -1.25 -9.26 7.59
CA LEU A 104 -1.66 -8.36 8.66
C LEU A 104 -3.16 -8.39 8.92
N ASP A 105 -3.93 -9.07 8.07
CA ASP A 105 -5.39 -8.95 8.04
C ASP A 105 -5.82 -7.48 7.97
N ALA A 106 -5.10 -6.71 7.16
CA ALA A 106 -5.33 -5.28 7.00
C ALA A 106 -6.12 -4.98 5.72
N THR A 107 -6.79 -3.85 5.71
CA THR A 107 -7.42 -3.30 4.51
C THR A 107 -6.40 -2.45 3.77
N LEU A 108 -6.22 -2.71 2.49
CA LEU A 108 -5.31 -1.93 1.64
C LEU A 108 -6.01 -0.66 1.17
N VAL A 109 -5.40 0.48 1.39
CA VAL A 109 -5.92 1.78 0.91
C VAL A 109 -5.26 2.11 -0.41
N THR A 110 -6.04 2.09 -1.50
CA THR A 110 -5.50 2.24 -2.85
C THR A 110 -6.47 2.93 -3.79
N ARG A 111 -5.91 3.64 -4.79
CA ARG A 111 -6.70 4.20 -5.88
C ARG A 111 -6.98 3.15 -6.98
N ASN A 112 -6.25 2.04 -6.98
CA ASN A 112 -6.35 0.99 -7.99
C ASN A 112 -6.83 -0.33 -7.36
N PRO A 113 -8.12 -0.43 -6.94
CA PRO A 113 -8.59 -1.54 -6.14
C PRO A 113 -8.71 -2.87 -6.88
N ARG A 114 -8.96 -2.83 -8.19
CA ARG A 114 -9.34 -4.02 -8.95
C ARG A 114 -8.34 -5.15 -8.85
N ASP A 115 -7.06 -4.83 -8.99
CA ASP A 115 -5.99 -5.83 -9.01
C ASP A 115 -5.84 -6.52 -7.65
N PHE A 116 -6.07 -5.80 -6.58
CA PHE A 116 -5.97 -6.32 -5.22
C PHE A 116 -7.23 -7.10 -4.81
N GLU A 117 -8.40 -6.63 -5.21
CA GLU A 117 -9.65 -7.34 -4.95
C GLU A 117 -9.65 -8.74 -5.57
N ARG A 118 -9.08 -8.88 -6.77
CA ARG A 118 -8.95 -10.18 -7.44
C ARG A 118 -8.05 -11.14 -6.68
N GLN A 119 -7.14 -10.64 -5.86
CA GLN A 119 -6.28 -11.45 -5.01
C GLN A 119 -6.91 -11.76 -3.65
N GLY A 120 -8.15 -11.35 -3.43
CA GLY A 120 -8.87 -11.60 -2.18
C GLY A 120 -8.52 -10.63 -1.06
N ILE A 121 -7.91 -9.49 -1.38
CA ILE A 121 -7.53 -8.47 -0.40
C ILE A 121 -8.67 -7.48 -0.23
N ARG A 122 -9.00 -7.15 1.02
CA ARG A 122 -9.95 -6.07 1.29
C ARG A 122 -9.32 -4.74 0.93
N VAL A 123 -10.07 -3.89 0.24
CA VAL A 123 -9.56 -2.60 -0.19
C VAL A 123 -10.49 -1.47 0.24
N LEU A 124 -9.90 -0.33 0.57
CA LEU A 124 -10.58 0.94 0.72
C LEU A 124 -10.14 1.81 -0.44
N ARG A 125 -11.10 2.10 -1.32
CA ARG A 125 -10.86 2.90 -2.51
C ARG A 125 -11.01 4.38 -2.20
N TYR A 126 -10.18 5.20 -2.80
CA TYR A 126 -10.37 6.65 -2.80
C TYR A 126 -10.33 7.20 -4.24
N ALA A 127 -10.91 8.35 -4.42
CA ALA A 127 -10.98 9.02 -5.73
C ALA A 127 -9.73 9.85 -6.04
#